data_562b51f05c268fc319a1784eac2b0e43
#
_entry.id   562b51f05c268fc319a1784eac2b0e43
#
_cell.length_a   1.000
_cell.length_b   1.000
_cell.length_c   1.000
_cell.angle_alpha   90.00
_cell.angle_beta   90.00
_cell.angle_gamma   90.00
#
_symmetry.space_group_name_H-M   'P 1'
#
loop_
_entity.id
_entity.type
_entity.pdbx_description
1 polymer ?
#
loop_
_entity_poly.entity_id
_entity_poly.type
_entity_poly.pdbx_seq_one_letter_code
_entity_poly.pdbx_strand_id
1 'polypeptide(L)'
;MDWLVFALLSPAFWGLNNVFNKFLMVKKFQGYYSLVSYLNLLDLFFGAIIYFVAPISLSFPYVLFAMAVGLLPLLAFWFYTKALMVEEISRITPLFQFIPIFVVFLSTIFLNEILSLQKYFGIALIVVTSIVISYRKSGNGNSLSSAFKLMIPFSFILSVYTILLKYLLGYLDYWSIFFWMIIGSFFAILVLLSFSRPRREFIDTIPGIGGKTFVVAFAGEGTYVLGVICSLIATSLGYVSLVSALSGLQHFFVFVYMLLLSLFVPKILKEEINRQVVFLKVSAIALMFVGTWLVTI
;
A
#
# COMPACT_ATOMS: atom_id res chain seq x y z
N MET A 1 10.20 -17.78 -12.51
CA MET A 1 9.28 -17.96 -11.34
C MET A 1 9.64 -17.05 -10.16
N ASP A 2 10.84 -16.50 -10.15
CA ASP A 2 11.32 -15.74 -8.98
C ASP A 2 10.52 -14.46 -8.66
N TRP A 3 10.02 -13.76 -9.69
CA TRP A 3 9.20 -12.57 -9.48
C TRP A 3 7.91 -12.83 -8.69
N LEU A 4 7.30 -14.04 -8.87
CA LEU A 4 6.03 -14.39 -8.23
C LEU A 4 6.16 -14.51 -6.72
N VAL A 5 7.27 -15.07 -6.24
CA VAL A 5 7.52 -15.17 -4.78
C VAL A 5 7.51 -13.78 -4.15
N PHE A 6 8.23 -12.84 -4.74
CA PHE A 6 8.28 -11.47 -4.24
C PHE A 6 6.94 -10.74 -4.42
N ALA A 7 6.23 -10.99 -5.53
CA ALA A 7 4.91 -10.43 -5.79
C ALA A 7 3.83 -10.93 -4.80
N LEU A 8 4.00 -12.11 -4.20
CA LEU A 8 3.12 -12.65 -3.16
C LEU A 8 3.55 -12.20 -1.75
N LEU A 9 4.86 -12.09 -1.49
CA LEU A 9 5.39 -11.61 -0.21
C LEU A 9 5.05 -10.14 0.03
N SER A 10 5.10 -9.30 -1.00
CA SER A 10 4.79 -7.88 -0.88
C SER A 10 3.40 -7.60 -0.28
N PRO A 11 2.28 -8.11 -0.82
CA PRO A 11 0.96 -7.92 -0.23
C PRO A 11 0.81 -8.59 1.15
N ALA A 12 1.55 -9.66 1.44
CA ALA A 12 1.55 -10.27 2.76
C ALA A 12 2.15 -9.30 3.81
N PHE A 13 3.31 -8.71 3.52
CA PHE A 13 3.94 -7.73 4.39
C PHE A 13 3.09 -6.45 4.53
N TRP A 14 2.52 -5.92 3.45
CA TRP A 14 1.63 -4.76 3.53
C TRP A 14 0.34 -5.06 4.28
N GLY A 15 -0.18 -6.29 4.17
CA GLY A 15 -1.32 -6.75 4.97
C GLY A 15 -1.02 -6.72 6.47
N LEU A 16 0.18 -7.16 6.86
CA LEU A 16 0.63 -7.10 8.24
C LEU A 16 0.86 -5.65 8.71
N ASN A 17 1.47 -4.81 7.88
CA ASN A 17 1.62 -3.37 8.14
C ASN A 17 0.25 -2.70 8.40
N ASN A 18 -0.78 -3.03 7.62
CA ASN A 18 -2.14 -2.50 7.83
C ASN A 18 -2.69 -2.84 9.22
N VAL A 19 -2.38 -4.01 9.76
CA VAL A 19 -2.79 -4.41 11.11
C VAL A 19 -2.08 -3.54 12.16
N PHE A 20 -0.77 -3.32 12.02
CA PHE A 20 -0.02 -2.41 12.89
C PHE A 20 -0.54 -0.98 12.82
N ASN A 21 -0.75 -0.45 11.62
CA ASN A 21 -1.25 0.91 11.40
C ASN A 21 -2.65 1.11 11.99
N LYS A 22 -3.55 0.12 11.86
CA LYS A 22 -4.87 0.16 12.50
C LYS A 22 -4.74 0.28 14.02
N PHE A 23 -3.84 -0.48 14.63
CA PHE A 23 -3.60 -0.40 16.07
C PHE A 23 -3.06 0.98 16.48
N LEU A 24 -2.09 1.52 15.75
CA LEU A 24 -1.49 2.82 16.01
C LEU A 24 -2.52 3.96 15.89
N MET A 25 -3.29 3.99 14.81
CA MET A 25 -4.31 5.01 14.57
C MET A 25 -5.40 5.02 15.66
N VAL A 26 -5.90 3.85 16.04
CA VAL A 26 -7.02 3.77 16.98
C VAL A 26 -6.59 4.10 18.41
N LYS A 27 -5.37 3.75 18.80
CA LYS A 27 -4.97 3.80 20.23
C LYS A 27 -3.96 4.89 20.59
N LYS A 28 -3.24 5.46 19.59
CA LYS A 28 -2.03 6.23 19.89
C LYS A 28 -1.88 7.55 19.14
N PHE A 29 -2.31 7.63 17.89
CA PHE A 29 -2.18 8.84 17.10
C PHE A 29 -3.53 9.54 16.97
N GLN A 30 -3.56 10.84 17.30
CA GLN A 30 -4.80 11.64 17.26
C GLN A 30 -5.17 12.10 15.86
N GLY A 31 -4.26 11.97 14.88
CA GLY A 31 -4.49 12.40 13.53
C GLY A 31 -3.55 11.75 12.51
N TYR A 32 -3.92 11.95 11.25
CA TYR A 32 -3.18 11.39 10.13
C TYR A 32 -1.79 12.01 9.97
N TYR A 33 -1.65 13.34 10.08
CA TYR A 33 -0.37 14.02 9.84
C TYR A 33 0.69 13.60 10.86
N SER A 34 0.30 13.38 12.11
CA SER A 34 1.22 12.91 13.13
C SER A 34 1.70 11.47 12.87
N LEU A 35 0.79 10.56 12.47
CA LEU A 35 1.16 9.19 12.14
C LEU A 35 2.09 9.13 10.92
N VAL A 36 1.72 9.77 9.81
CA VAL A 36 2.52 9.74 8.57
C VAL A 36 3.89 10.37 8.78
N SER A 37 3.97 11.51 9.48
CA SER A 37 5.26 12.14 9.76
C SER A 37 6.15 11.27 10.65
N TYR A 38 5.55 10.60 11.65
CA TYR A 38 6.28 9.72 12.55
C TYR A 38 6.82 8.48 11.82
N LEU A 39 6.00 7.82 11.01
CA LEU A 39 6.41 6.64 10.24
C LEU A 39 7.49 7.00 9.22
N ASN A 40 7.35 8.14 8.54
CA ASN A 40 8.35 8.61 7.58
C ASN A 40 9.73 8.93 8.23
N LEU A 41 9.74 9.36 9.50
CA LEU A 41 10.99 9.48 10.25
C LEU A 41 11.61 8.12 10.57
N LEU A 42 10.81 7.08 10.79
CA LEU A 42 11.31 5.71 10.95
C LEU A 42 11.87 5.15 9.64
N ASP A 43 11.29 5.54 8.49
CA ASP A 43 11.83 5.18 7.17
C ASP A 43 13.29 5.64 6.99
N LEU A 44 13.68 6.80 7.53
CA LEU A 44 15.07 7.24 7.51
C LEU A 44 16.02 6.26 8.20
N PHE A 45 15.56 5.62 9.29
CA PHE A 45 16.37 4.60 9.97
C PHE A 45 16.59 3.39 9.06
N PHE A 46 15.54 2.92 8.37
CA PHE A 46 15.65 1.85 7.38
C PHE A 46 16.47 2.27 6.17
N GLY A 47 16.33 3.51 5.71
CA GLY A 47 17.16 4.10 4.68
C GLY A 47 18.64 4.10 5.06
N ALA A 48 18.98 4.45 6.31
CA ALA A 48 20.33 4.40 6.81
C ALA A 48 20.88 2.96 6.82
N ILE A 49 20.11 1.97 7.25
CA ILE A 49 20.51 0.56 7.18
C ILE A 49 20.84 0.17 5.74
N ILE A 50 19.95 0.49 4.79
CA ILE A 50 20.15 0.15 3.38
C ILE A 50 21.41 0.81 2.82
N TYR A 51 21.67 2.07 3.17
CA TYR A 51 22.90 2.77 2.74
C TYR A 51 24.19 2.04 3.14
N PHE A 52 24.21 1.40 4.32
CA PHE A 52 25.39 0.63 4.78
C PHE A 52 25.44 -0.81 4.25
N VAL A 53 24.31 -1.38 3.85
CA VAL A 53 24.22 -2.80 3.45
C VAL A 53 24.24 -2.99 1.94
N ALA A 54 23.74 -2.00 1.18
CA ALA A 54 23.62 -2.10 -0.27
C ALA A 54 24.39 -0.98 -0.98
N PRO A 55 24.95 -1.25 -2.18
CA PRO A 55 25.57 -0.20 -2.99
C PRO A 55 24.49 0.77 -3.48
N ILE A 56 24.62 2.05 -3.14
CA ILE A 56 23.69 3.10 -3.58
C ILE A 56 24.27 3.86 -4.77
N SER A 57 23.57 3.79 -5.89
CA SER A 57 23.93 4.49 -7.13
C SER A 57 23.62 5.99 -7.05
N LEU A 58 24.54 6.81 -7.60
CA LEU A 58 24.44 8.26 -7.72
C LEU A 58 24.21 8.71 -9.18
N SER A 59 23.51 7.92 -9.99
CA SER A 59 23.28 8.19 -11.40
C SER A 59 22.34 9.37 -11.61
N PHE A 60 22.85 10.56 -11.89
CA PHE A 60 22.07 11.72 -12.29
C PHE A 60 21.63 11.60 -13.76
N PRO A 61 20.38 12.04 -14.13
CA PRO A 61 19.38 12.74 -13.31
C PRO A 61 18.42 11.80 -12.53
N TYR A 62 18.58 10.47 -12.64
CA TYR A 62 17.62 9.49 -12.14
C TYR A 62 17.45 9.52 -10.61
N VAL A 63 18.50 9.92 -9.88
CA VAL A 63 18.44 10.15 -8.43
C VAL A 63 17.39 11.21 -8.09
N LEU A 64 17.43 12.38 -8.73
CA LEU A 64 16.45 13.45 -8.51
C LEU A 64 15.04 13.00 -8.89
N PHE A 65 14.95 12.19 -9.97
CA PHE A 65 13.67 11.65 -10.38
C PHE A 65 13.11 10.64 -9.35
N ALA A 66 13.95 9.76 -8.78
CA ALA A 66 13.54 8.85 -7.72
C ALA A 66 13.07 9.61 -6.47
N MET A 67 13.78 10.68 -6.07
CA MET A 67 13.34 11.57 -4.99
C MET A 67 11.96 12.19 -5.29
N ALA A 68 11.75 12.69 -6.51
CA ALA A 68 10.47 13.25 -6.92
C ALA A 68 9.34 12.21 -6.91
N VAL A 69 9.62 10.98 -7.36
CA VAL A 69 8.67 9.85 -7.31
C VAL A 69 8.28 9.51 -5.88
N GLY A 70 9.20 9.64 -4.91
CA GLY A 70 8.92 9.46 -3.48
C GLY A 70 7.89 10.44 -2.90
N LEU A 71 7.59 11.57 -3.58
CA LEU A 71 6.55 12.52 -3.17
C LEU A 71 5.14 12.04 -3.52
N LEU A 72 5.00 11.21 -4.56
CA LEU A 72 3.69 10.83 -5.11
C LEU A 72 2.79 10.08 -4.09
N PRO A 73 3.29 9.14 -3.28
CA PRO A 73 2.49 8.52 -2.24
C PRO A 73 1.90 9.52 -1.24
N LEU A 74 2.67 10.54 -0.83
CA LEU A 74 2.20 11.57 0.10
C LEU A 74 1.06 12.39 -0.53
N LEU A 75 1.21 12.76 -1.81
CA LEU A 75 0.16 13.45 -2.55
C LEU A 75 -1.09 12.59 -2.70
N ALA A 76 -0.93 11.30 -3.02
CA ALA A 76 -2.04 10.36 -3.11
C ALA A 76 -2.77 10.24 -1.77
N PHE A 77 -2.05 10.03 -0.70
CA PHE A 77 -2.63 9.87 0.64
C PHE A 77 -3.36 11.11 1.15
N TRP A 78 -3.07 12.31 0.64
CA TRP A 78 -3.89 13.50 0.91
C TRP A 78 -5.33 13.35 0.40
N PHE A 79 -5.54 12.79 -0.80
CA PHE A 79 -6.87 12.47 -1.32
C PHE A 79 -7.56 11.38 -0.48
N TYR A 80 -6.80 10.36 -0.10
CA TYR A 80 -7.31 9.27 0.74
C TYR A 80 -7.81 9.76 2.11
N THR A 81 -7.04 10.62 2.77
CA THR A 81 -7.47 11.19 4.05
C THR A 81 -8.73 12.04 3.94
N LYS A 82 -8.86 12.82 2.87
CA LYS A 82 -10.10 13.55 2.59
C LYS A 82 -11.28 12.62 2.34
N ALA A 83 -11.06 11.49 1.65
CA ALA A 83 -12.09 10.48 1.47
C ALA A 83 -12.56 9.89 2.81
N LEU A 84 -11.62 9.60 3.73
CA LEU A 84 -11.93 9.12 5.08
C LEU A 84 -12.73 10.10 5.95
N MET A 85 -12.67 11.40 5.64
CA MET A 85 -13.46 12.42 6.36
C MET A 85 -14.93 12.49 5.90
N VAL A 86 -15.25 11.95 4.71
CA VAL A 86 -16.58 12.09 4.11
C VAL A 86 -17.30 10.75 3.97
N GLU A 87 -16.59 9.62 4.14
CA GLU A 87 -17.16 8.29 3.96
C GLU A 87 -16.52 7.25 4.89
N GLU A 88 -17.23 6.16 5.18
CA GLU A 88 -16.71 5.05 5.97
C GLU A 88 -15.61 4.29 5.23
N ILE A 89 -14.60 3.83 5.97
CA ILE A 89 -13.46 3.09 5.43
C ILE A 89 -13.87 1.85 4.63
N SER A 90 -14.97 1.19 5.01
CA SER A 90 -15.52 0.02 4.33
C SER A 90 -16.01 0.30 2.91
N ARG A 91 -16.37 1.56 2.60
CA ARG A 91 -16.75 2.00 1.25
C ARG A 91 -15.58 2.49 0.44
N ILE A 92 -14.51 2.94 1.10
CA ILE A 92 -13.29 3.45 0.47
C ILE A 92 -12.37 2.31 0.04
N THR A 93 -12.23 1.28 0.88
CA THR A 93 -11.27 0.17 0.66
C THR A 93 -11.45 -0.54 -0.69
N PRO A 94 -12.67 -0.84 -1.19
CA PRO A 94 -12.83 -1.45 -2.52
C PRO A 94 -12.32 -0.57 -3.67
N LEU A 95 -12.28 0.76 -3.48
CA LEU A 95 -11.84 1.70 -4.51
C LEU A 95 -10.33 1.68 -4.76
N PHE A 96 -9.53 1.08 -3.86
CA PHE A 96 -8.13 0.81 -4.10
C PHE A 96 -7.89 -0.11 -5.32
N GLN A 97 -8.91 -0.91 -5.68
CA GLN A 97 -8.82 -1.81 -6.83
C GLN A 97 -8.82 -1.10 -8.20
N PHE A 98 -9.05 0.22 -8.21
CA PHE A 98 -8.79 1.03 -9.40
C PHE A 98 -7.28 1.16 -9.71
N ILE A 99 -6.39 0.99 -8.71
CA ILE A 99 -4.94 1.06 -8.93
C ILE A 99 -4.48 0.02 -9.96
N PRO A 100 -4.69 -1.31 -9.80
CA PRO A 100 -4.27 -2.27 -10.81
C PRO A 100 -4.95 -2.07 -12.16
N ILE A 101 -6.18 -1.56 -12.20
CA ILE A 101 -6.86 -1.24 -13.46
C ILE A 101 -6.10 -0.13 -14.21
N PHE A 102 -5.79 0.97 -13.53
CA PHE A 102 -5.00 2.05 -14.13
C PHE A 102 -3.57 1.62 -14.46
N VAL A 103 -2.93 0.78 -13.63
CA VAL A 103 -1.58 0.25 -13.92
C VAL A 103 -1.60 -0.58 -15.20
N VAL A 104 -2.56 -1.48 -15.40
CA VAL A 104 -2.70 -2.25 -16.64
C VAL A 104 -2.84 -1.33 -17.84
N PHE A 105 -3.68 -0.32 -17.77
CA PHE A 105 -3.89 0.66 -18.84
C PHE A 105 -2.60 1.45 -19.12
N LEU A 106 -1.96 2.00 -18.11
CA LEU A 106 -0.75 2.80 -18.26
C LEU A 106 0.45 1.96 -18.70
N SER A 107 0.61 0.73 -18.20
CA SER A 107 1.72 -0.15 -18.59
C SER A 107 1.62 -0.57 -20.07
N THR A 108 0.42 -0.78 -20.58
CA THR A 108 0.21 -1.05 -22.00
C THR A 108 0.65 0.14 -22.86
N ILE A 109 0.34 1.38 -22.46
CA ILE A 109 0.65 2.60 -23.23
C ILE A 109 2.14 2.98 -23.12
N PHE A 110 2.69 2.99 -21.91
CA PHE A 110 4.01 3.56 -21.65
C PHE A 110 5.14 2.54 -21.61
N LEU A 111 4.83 1.28 -21.32
CA LEU A 111 5.82 0.21 -21.19
C LEU A 111 5.67 -0.88 -22.25
N ASN A 112 4.66 -0.76 -23.13
CA ASN A 112 4.31 -1.77 -24.14
C ASN A 112 4.09 -3.17 -23.53
N GLU A 113 3.58 -3.24 -22.30
CA GLU A 113 3.21 -4.51 -21.67
C GLU A 113 1.90 -5.03 -22.25
N ILE A 114 2.00 -5.92 -23.26
CA ILE A 114 0.84 -6.61 -23.83
C ILE A 114 0.75 -7.99 -23.21
N LEU A 115 -0.37 -8.23 -22.52
CA LEU A 115 -0.63 -9.49 -21.83
C LEU A 115 -1.50 -10.41 -22.70
N SER A 116 -1.43 -11.73 -22.46
CA SER A 116 -2.38 -12.66 -23.05
C SER A 116 -3.79 -12.43 -22.49
N LEU A 117 -4.82 -12.78 -23.26
CA LEU A 117 -6.22 -12.66 -22.83
C LEU A 117 -6.46 -13.37 -21.50
N GLN A 118 -5.83 -14.53 -21.30
CA GLN A 118 -5.88 -15.30 -20.08
C GLN A 118 -5.39 -14.51 -18.86
N LYS A 119 -4.29 -13.76 -18.99
CA LYS A 119 -3.73 -12.91 -17.92
C LYS A 119 -4.66 -11.75 -17.59
N TYR A 120 -5.29 -11.14 -18.60
CA TYR A 120 -6.33 -10.12 -18.37
C TYR A 120 -7.52 -10.68 -17.58
N PHE A 121 -7.98 -11.90 -17.88
CA PHE A 121 -9.01 -12.58 -17.10
C PHE A 121 -8.57 -12.83 -15.66
N GLY A 122 -7.33 -13.29 -15.46
CA GLY A 122 -6.75 -13.49 -14.13
C GLY A 122 -6.73 -12.20 -13.31
N ILE A 123 -6.28 -11.08 -13.91
CA ILE A 123 -6.28 -9.75 -13.29
C ILE A 123 -7.70 -9.32 -12.91
N ALA A 124 -8.65 -9.43 -13.85
CA ALA A 124 -10.04 -9.08 -13.61
C ALA A 124 -10.63 -9.87 -12.43
N LEU A 125 -10.32 -11.17 -12.37
CA LEU A 125 -10.78 -12.05 -11.29
C LEU A 125 -10.19 -11.63 -9.93
N ILE A 126 -8.89 -11.32 -9.86
CA ILE A 126 -8.25 -10.82 -8.63
C ILE A 126 -8.87 -9.49 -8.19
N VAL A 127 -9.07 -8.55 -9.10
CA VAL A 127 -9.68 -7.24 -8.80
C VAL A 127 -11.10 -7.40 -8.27
N VAL A 128 -11.96 -8.17 -8.96
CA VAL A 128 -13.35 -8.38 -8.54
C VAL A 128 -13.41 -9.06 -7.18
N THR A 129 -12.62 -10.11 -6.97
CA THR A 129 -12.60 -10.84 -5.69
C THR A 129 -12.05 -9.98 -4.55
N SER A 130 -11.06 -9.12 -4.81
CA SER A 130 -10.56 -8.16 -3.82
C SER A 130 -11.65 -7.17 -3.40
N ILE A 131 -12.45 -6.69 -4.35
CA ILE A 131 -13.62 -5.83 -4.07
C ILE A 131 -14.63 -6.58 -3.19
N VAL A 132 -14.93 -7.84 -3.54
CA VAL A 132 -15.89 -8.67 -2.78
C VAL A 132 -15.42 -8.92 -1.35
N ILE A 133 -14.12 -9.23 -1.14
CA ILE A 133 -13.55 -9.44 0.20
C ILE A 133 -13.61 -8.14 1.03
N SER A 134 -13.39 -7.01 0.41
CA SER A 134 -13.38 -5.69 1.05
C SER A 134 -14.80 -5.16 1.29
N TYR A 135 -15.80 -5.68 0.57
CA TYR A 135 -17.16 -5.18 0.62
C TYR A 135 -17.82 -5.43 1.98
N ARG A 136 -18.33 -4.35 2.60
CA ARG A 136 -19.19 -4.41 3.77
C ARG A 136 -20.52 -3.73 3.44
N LYS A 137 -21.63 -4.38 3.76
CA LYS A 137 -22.97 -3.81 3.59
C LYS A 137 -23.13 -2.67 4.61
N SER A 138 -23.10 -1.43 4.15
CA SER A 138 -23.41 -0.25 4.96
C SER A 138 -24.83 0.21 4.64
N GLY A 139 -25.58 0.58 5.68
CA GLY A 139 -26.94 1.05 5.52
C GLY A 139 -27.01 2.44 4.88
N ASN A 140 -27.98 2.65 4.02
CA ASN A 140 -28.47 3.90 3.42
C ASN A 140 -27.50 4.73 2.59
N GLY A 141 -27.71 4.72 1.28
CA GLY A 141 -27.31 5.77 0.36
C GLY A 141 -26.92 5.31 -1.05
N ASN A 142 -27.84 5.52 -2.00
CA ASN A 142 -27.66 5.24 -3.44
C ASN A 142 -26.99 6.39 -4.21
N SER A 143 -26.02 7.10 -3.66
CA SER A 143 -25.25 8.08 -4.41
C SER A 143 -23.82 7.60 -4.57
N LEU A 144 -23.25 7.77 -5.76
CA LEU A 144 -21.80 7.72 -5.97
C LEU A 144 -21.19 8.65 -4.92
N SER A 145 -20.59 8.04 -3.91
CA SER A 145 -20.09 8.71 -2.74
C SER A 145 -19.10 9.81 -3.13
N SER A 146 -19.07 10.91 -2.40
CA SER A 146 -18.06 11.96 -2.53
C SER A 146 -16.65 11.38 -2.43
N ALA A 147 -16.46 10.26 -1.72
CA ALA A 147 -15.24 9.51 -1.64
C ALA A 147 -14.80 8.96 -3.01
N PHE A 148 -15.71 8.54 -3.89
CA PHE A 148 -15.35 8.05 -5.22
C PHE A 148 -14.56 9.09 -6.01
N LYS A 149 -15.01 10.37 -5.98
CA LYS A 149 -14.34 11.49 -6.68
C LYS A 149 -12.92 11.76 -6.15
N LEU A 150 -12.67 11.42 -4.88
CA LEU A 150 -11.35 11.58 -4.24
C LEU A 150 -10.46 10.34 -4.48
N MET A 151 -11.07 9.15 -4.56
CA MET A 151 -10.33 7.90 -4.74
C MET A 151 -9.86 7.66 -6.18
N ILE A 152 -10.50 8.25 -7.18
CA ILE A 152 -10.01 8.18 -8.57
C ILE A 152 -8.64 8.86 -8.71
N PRO A 153 -8.44 10.15 -8.35
CA PRO A 153 -7.12 10.75 -8.40
C PRO A 153 -6.10 10.06 -7.48
N PHE A 154 -6.51 9.59 -6.30
CA PHE A 154 -5.65 8.76 -5.44
C PHE A 154 -5.11 7.54 -6.20
N SER A 155 -6.01 6.73 -6.78
CA SER A 155 -5.63 5.50 -7.49
C SER A 155 -4.82 5.80 -8.74
N PHE A 156 -5.13 6.87 -9.46
CA PHE A 156 -4.37 7.30 -10.64
C PHE A 156 -2.95 7.72 -10.28
N ILE A 157 -2.75 8.53 -9.23
CA ILE A 157 -1.43 8.96 -8.76
C ILE A 157 -0.58 7.75 -8.35
N LEU A 158 -1.15 6.79 -7.60
CA LEU A 158 -0.43 5.58 -7.22
C LEU A 158 -0.13 4.68 -8.41
N SER A 159 -0.96 4.69 -9.44
CA SER A 159 -0.68 3.96 -10.68
C SER A 159 0.46 4.60 -11.47
N VAL A 160 0.47 5.92 -11.58
CA VAL A 160 1.59 6.68 -12.16
C VAL A 160 2.87 6.41 -11.38
N TYR A 161 2.82 6.50 -10.05
CA TYR A 161 3.94 6.12 -9.16
C TYR A 161 4.50 4.74 -9.51
N THR A 162 3.64 3.73 -9.65
CA THR A 162 4.02 2.36 -9.96
C THR A 162 4.70 2.24 -11.34
N ILE A 163 4.20 2.94 -12.36
CA ILE A 163 4.79 2.98 -13.70
C ILE A 163 6.17 3.68 -13.67
N LEU A 164 6.29 4.79 -12.95
CA LEU A 164 7.56 5.51 -12.82
C LEU A 164 8.62 4.69 -12.08
N LEU A 165 8.22 3.86 -11.10
CA LEU A 165 9.12 2.91 -10.45
C LEU A 165 9.65 1.88 -11.47
N LYS A 166 8.79 1.32 -12.31
CA LYS A 166 9.22 0.39 -13.37
C LYS A 166 10.19 1.05 -14.34
N TYR A 167 9.92 2.30 -14.73
CA TYR A 167 10.83 3.07 -15.58
C TYR A 167 12.19 3.27 -14.89
N LEU A 168 12.22 3.68 -13.63
CA LEU A 168 13.45 3.89 -12.86
C LEU A 168 14.28 2.61 -12.71
N LEU A 169 13.66 1.43 -12.62
CA LEU A 169 14.34 0.14 -12.56
C LEU A 169 15.16 -0.18 -13.81
N GLY A 170 14.97 0.55 -14.92
CA GLY A 170 15.84 0.50 -16.08
C GLY A 170 17.18 1.26 -15.93
N TYR A 171 17.33 2.10 -14.90
CA TYR A 171 18.47 2.99 -14.70
C TYR A 171 19.11 2.89 -13.32
N LEU A 172 18.35 2.49 -12.31
CA LEU A 172 18.78 2.32 -10.93
C LEU A 172 18.34 0.94 -10.43
N ASP A 173 19.14 0.36 -9.55
CA ASP A 173 18.74 -0.83 -8.81
C ASP A 173 17.64 -0.51 -7.78
N TYR A 174 16.93 -1.53 -7.31
CA TYR A 174 15.80 -1.37 -6.40
C TYR A 174 16.19 -0.81 -5.01
N TRP A 175 17.44 -1.04 -4.55
CA TRP A 175 17.93 -0.47 -3.29
C TRP A 175 18.13 1.04 -3.42
N SER A 176 18.76 1.46 -4.52
CA SER A 176 18.98 2.88 -4.83
C SER A 176 17.66 3.62 -5.02
N ILE A 177 16.69 3.05 -5.74
CA ILE A 177 15.36 3.65 -5.92
C ILE A 177 14.71 3.85 -4.55
N PHE A 178 14.65 2.81 -3.72
CA PHE A 178 14.01 2.89 -2.41
C PHE A 178 14.69 3.91 -1.50
N PHE A 179 16.03 3.91 -1.45
CA PHE A 179 16.80 4.88 -0.66
C PHE A 179 16.49 6.32 -1.07
N TRP A 180 16.57 6.64 -2.36
CA TRP A 180 16.32 8.00 -2.84
C TRP A 180 14.86 8.43 -2.70
N MET A 181 13.92 7.51 -2.78
CA MET A 181 12.52 7.78 -2.46
C MET A 181 12.33 8.18 -1.00
N ILE A 182 12.98 7.48 -0.06
CA ILE A 182 12.95 7.86 1.38
C ILE A 182 13.48 9.27 1.56
N ILE A 183 14.61 9.62 0.95
CA ILE A 183 15.17 10.96 1.03
C ILE A 183 14.19 12.00 0.46
N GLY A 184 13.56 11.71 -0.69
CA GLY A 184 12.55 12.56 -1.28
C GLY A 184 11.34 12.75 -0.37
N SER A 185 10.77 11.67 0.15
CA SER A 185 9.62 11.72 1.06
C SER A 185 9.93 12.47 2.37
N PHE A 186 11.17 12.33 2.88
CA PHE A 186 11.62 13.10 4.04
C PHE A 186 11.57 14.62 3.78
N PHE A 187 12.07 15.09 2.64
CA PHE A 187 11.95 16.50 2.27
C PHE A 187 10.49 16.95 2.18
N ALA A 188 9.60 16.11 1.67
CA ALA A 188 8.18 16.43 1.63
C ALA A 188 7.56 16.52 3.03
N ILE A 189 7.98 15.66 3.97
CA ILE A 189 7.53 15.77 5.37
C ILE A 189 8.05 17.03 6.02
N LEU A 190 9.28 17.47 5.75
CA LEU A 190 9.78 18.77 6.24
C LEU A 190 8.92 19.93 5.72
N VAL A 191 8.55 19.90 4.44
CA VAL A 191 7.63 20.90 3.86
C VAL A 191 6.25 20.79 4.52
N LEU A 192 5.70 19.57 4.73
CA LEU A 192 4.42 19.38 5.40
C LEU A 192 4.45 19.96 6.83
N LEU A 193 5.51 19.70 7.60
CA LEU A 193 5.67 20.20 8.96
C LEU A 193 6.00 21.71 9.03
N SER A 194 6.28 22.38 7.91
CA SER A 194 6.38 23.85 7.87
C SER A 194 5.00 24.52 8.08
N PHE A 195 3.91 23.82 7.74
CA PHE A 195 2.55 24.30 7.98
C PHE A 195 2.15 24.14 9.46
N SER A 196 1.45 25.14 10.01
CA SER A 196 1.13 25.20 11.44
C SER A 196 0.28 24.04 11.95
N ARG A 197 -0.72 23.60 11.18
CA ARG A 197 -1.64 22.52 11.59
C ARG A 197 -0.95 21.15 11.66
N PRO A 198 -0.28 20.62 10.61
CA PRO A 198 0.46 19.36 10.68
C PRO A 198 1.54 19.37 11.76
N ARG A 199 2.26 20.50 11.90
CA ARG A 199 3.31 20.65 12.90
C ARG A 199 2.78 20.55 14.32
N ARG A 200 1.68 21.21 14.65
CA ARG A 200 1.06 21.14 15.99
C ARG A 200 0.60 19.72 16.27
N GLU A 201 -0.15 19.11 15.35
CA GLU A 201 -0.63 17.72 15.50
C GLU A 201 0.52 16.75 15.77
N PHE A 202 1.65 16.91 15.07
CA PHE A 202 2.84 16.10 15.27
C PHE A 202 3.48 16.35 16.64
N ILE A 203 3.75 17.60 17.03
CA ILE A 203 4.39 17.97 18.29
C ILE A 203 3.54 17.54 19.49
N ASP A 204 2.22 17.71 19.42
CA ASP A 204 1.30 17.36 20.51
C ASP A 204 1.19 15.83 20.71
N THR A 205 1.46 15.05 19.66
CA THR A 205 1.37 13.57 19.69
C THR A 205 2.64 12.92 20.23
N ILE A 206 3.83 13.45 19.91
CA ILE A 206 5.13 12.83 20.25
C ILE A 206 5.31 12.51 21.74
N PRO A 207 4.98 13.40 22.72
CA PRO A 207 5.18 13.11 24.12
C PRO A 207 4.38 11.91 24.63
N GLY A 208 3.27 11.55 23.96
CA GLY A 208 2.44 10.40 24.27
C GLY A 208 2.96 9.06 23.72
N ILE A 209 4.03 9.07 22.95
CA ILE A 209 4.60 7.87 22.31
C ILE A 209 5.58 7.21 23.29
N GLY A 210 5.09 6.20 24.02
CA GLY A 210 5.95 5.38 24.89
C GLY A 210 6.69 4.27 24.12
N GLY A 211 7.68 3.64 24.76
CA GLY A 211 8.52 2.60 24.16
C GLY A 211 7.75 1.43 23.49
N LYS A 212 6.63 1.01 24.07
CA LYS A 212 5.76 -0.03 23.45
C LYS A 212 5.18 0.42 22.12
N THR A 213 4.77 1.70 22.03
CA THR A 213 4.23 2.27 20.78
C THR A 213 5.31 2.40 19.73
N PHE A 214 6.53 2.79 20.16
CA PHE A 214 7.70 2.82 19.27
C PHE A 214 7.99 1.44 18.67
N VAL A 215 8.05 0.38 19.49
CA VAL A 215 8.31 -0.99 19.01
C VAL A 215 7.25 -1.45 18.02
N VAL A 216 5.96 -1.16 18.28
CA VAL A 216 4.87 -1.50 17.35
C VAL A 216 4.98 -0.73 16.04
N ALA A 217 5.28 0.57 16.11
CA ALA A 217 5.46 1.40 14.91
C ALA A 217 6.69 0.95 14.11
N PHE A 218 7.80 0.69 14.78
CA PHE A 218 9.03 0.21 14.15
C PHE A 218 8.86 -1.15 13.48
N ALA A 219 8.19 -2.10 14.14
CA ALA A 219 7.85 -3.39 13.54
C ALA A 219 6.89 -3.23 12.35
N GLY A 220 5.88 -2.37 12.49
CA GLY A 220 4.96 -2.03 11.40
C GLY A 220 5.71 -1.46 10.19
N GLU A 221 6.57 -0.47 10.42
CA GLU A 221 7.34 0.16 9.34
C GLU A 221 8.34 -0.81 8.70
N GLY A 222 8.96 -1.68 9.50
CA GLY A 222 9.79 -2.77 8.97
C GLY A 222 9.04 -3.69 8.02
N THR A 223 7.78 -4.03 8.32
CA THR A 223 6.94 -4.82 7.38
C THR A 223 6.57 -4.01 6.13
N TYR A 224 6.34 -2.70 6.24
CA TYR A 224 6.12 -1.84 5.08
C TYR A 224 7.34 -1.83 4.15
N VAL A 225 8.52 -1.58 4.71
CA VAL A 225 9.79 -1.56 3.97
C VAL A 225 10.04 -2.88 3.26
N LEU A 226 9.87 -4.03 3.95
CA LEU A 226 9.98 -5.35 3.33
C LEU A 226 8.98 -5.54 2.18
N GLY A 227 7.75 -5.06 2.35
CA GLY A 227 6.73 -5.09 1.31
C GLY A 227 7.13 -4.27 0.09
N VAL A 228 7.66 -3.06 0.26
CA VAL A 228 8.12 -2.20 -0.85
C VAL A 228 9.31 -2.82 -1.56
N ILE A 229 10.30 -3.33 -0.85
CA ILE A 229 11.47 -4.00 -1.44
C ILE A 229 11.05 -5.22 -2.24
N CYS A 230 10.18 -6.08 -1.68
CA CYS A 230 9.63 -7.22 -2.41
C CYS A 230 8.87 -6.77 -3.67
N SER A 231 8.08 -5.71 -3.60
CA SER A 231 7.37 -5.14 -4.76
C SER A 231 8.33 -4.65 -5.84
N LEU A 232 9.39 -3.93 -5.46
CA LEU A 232 10.41 -3.44 -6.38
C LEU A 232 11.17 -4.59 -7.05
N ILE A 233 11.57 -5.63 -6.29
CA ILE A 233 12.20 -6.83 -6.83
C ILE A 233 11.25 -7.54 -7.79
N ALA A 234 9.99 -7.77 -7.41
CA ALA A 234 9.01 -8.38 -8.29
C ALA A 234 8.82 -7.59 -9.59
N THR A 235 8.75 -6.26 -9.48
CA THR A 235 8.59 -5.34 -10.63
C THR A 235 9.84 -5.30 -11.51
N SER A 236 11.05 -5.47 -10.95
CA SER A 236 12.28 -5.56 -11.73
C SER A 236 12.33 -6.82 -12.59
N LEU A 237 11.77 -7.93 -12.10
CA LEU A 237 11.83 -9.26 -12.72
C LEU A 237 10.59 -9.58 -13.58
N GLY A 238 9.46 -8.90 -13.37
CA GLY A 238 8.18 -9.20 -14.02
C GLY A 238 7.47 -7.98 -14.60
N TYR A 239 6.32 -8.23 -15.21
CA TYR A 239 5.43 -7.17 -15.68
C TYR A 239 4.82 -6.43 -14.50
N VAL A 240 4.86 -5.10 -14.56
CA VAL A 240 4.32 -4.24 -13.49
C VAL A 240 2.80 -4.39 -13.35
N SER A 241 2.10 -4.64 -14.44
CA SER A 241 0.67 -4.92 -14.47
C SER A 241 0.30 -6.16 -13.66
N LEU A 242 1.09 -7.25 -13.76
CA LEU A 242 0.87 -8.50 -13.02
C LEU A 242 1.17 -8.32 -11.53
N VAL A 243 2.29 -7.66 -11.20
CA VAL A 243 2.67 -7.36 -9.80
C VAL A 243 1.61 -6.49 -9.13
N SER A 244 1.12 -5.47 -9.82
CA SER A 244 0.06 -4.59 -9.31
C SER A 244 -1.26 -5.34 -9.09
N ALA A 245 -1.64 -6.24 -10.00
CA ALA A 245 -2.84 -7.06 -9.80
C ALA A 245 -2.72 -7.97 -8.56
N LEU A 246 -1.55 -8.61 -8.38
CA LEU A 246 -1.29 -9.47 -7.22
C LEU A 246 -1.27 -8.69 -5.90
N SER A 247 -1.01 -7.40 -5.92
CA SER A 247 -1.12 -6.55 -4.71
C SER A 247 -2.54 -6.56 -4.11
N GLY A 248 -3.58 -6.87 -4.91
CA GLY A 248 -4.94 -7.10 -4.44
C GLY A 248 -5.06 -8.21 -3.40
N LEU A 249 -4.14 -9.20 -3.39
CA LEU A 249 -4.05 -10.23 -2.35
C LEU A 249 -3.81 -9.67 -0.94
N GLN A 250 -3.40 -8.41 -0.81
CA GLN A 250 -3.26 -7.74 0.48
C GLN A 250 -4.54 -7.84 1.33
N HIS A 251 -5.72 -7.72 0.71
CA HIS A 251 -7.01 -7.84 1.41
C HIS A 251 -7.24 -9.24 1.97
N PHE A 252 -6.79 -10.28 1.26
CA PHE A 252 -6.78 -11.65 1.75
C PHE A 252 -5.88 -11.80 2.98
N PHE A 253 -4.64 -11.32 2.90
CA PHE A 253 -3.71 -11.39 4.02
C PHE A 253 -4.21 -10.61 5.25
N VAL A 254 -4.74 -9.41 5.05
CA VAL A 254 -5.38 -8.64 6.14
C VAL A 254 -6.50 -9.44 6.78
N PHE A 255 -7.37 -10.08 5.99
CA PHE A 255 -8.44 -10.91 6.52
C PHE A 255 -7.90 -12.08 7.36
N VAL A 256 -6.89 -12.80 6.85
CA VAL A 256 -6.25 -13.92 7.56
C VAL A 256 -5.62 -13.44 8.87
N TYR A 257 -4.84 -12.36 8.85
CA TYR A 257 -4.22 -11.81 10.06
C TYR A 257 -5.24 -11.35 11.09
N MET A 258 -6.32 -10.69 10.65
CA MET A 258 -7.39 -10.26 11.55
C MET A 258 -8.15 -11.44 12.15
N LEU A 259 -8.38 -12.51 11.37
CA LEU A 259 -8.98 -13.75 11.87
C LEU A 259 -8.09 -14.42 12.92
N LEU A 260 -6.79 -14.56 12.65
CA LEU A 260 -5.83 -15.12 13.60
C LEU A 260 -5.76 -14.29 14.90
N LEU A 261 -5.70 -12.95 14.78
CA LEU A 261 -5.71 -12.06 15.95
C LEU A 261 -7.02 -12.17 16.76
N SER A 262 -8.16 -12.31 16.08
CA SER A 262 -9.46 -12.48 16.75
C SER A 262 -9.53 -13.81 17.53
N LEU A 263 -8.87 -14.86 17.01
CA LEU A 263 -8.83 -16.19 17.67
C LEU A 263 -7.85 -16.21 18.85
N PHE A 264 -6.64 -15.65 18.68
CA PHE A 264 -5.57 -15.76 19.67
C PHE A 264 -5.54 -14.60 20.68
N VAL A 265 -6.00 -13.40 20.28
CA VAL A 265 -5.95 -12.18 21.11
C VAL A 265 -7.25 -11.37 21.01
N PRO A 266 -8.40 -11.93 21.43
CA PRO A 266 -9.74 -11.33 21.21
C PRO A 266 -9.93 -9.98 21.92
N LYS A 267 -9.06 -9.62 22.88
CA LYS A 267 -9.10 -8.33 23.60
C LYS A 267 -8.59 -7.14 22.78
N ILE A 268 -7.85 -7.37 21.70
CA ILE A 268 -7.23 -6.29 20.90
C ILE A 268 -8.14 -5.86 19.77
N LEU A 269 -8.69 -6.82 19.02
CA LEU A 269 -9.54 -6.56 17.85
C LEU A 269 -10.56 -7.72 17.74
N LYS A 270 -11.85 -7.41 17.83
CA LYS A 270 -12.93 -8.38 17.65
C LYS A 270 -13.59 -8.12 16.31
N GLU A 271 -13.55 -9.09 15.40
CA GLU A 271 -14.31 -9.04 14.15
C GLU A 271 -15.61 -9.83 14.32
N GLU A 272 -16.74 -9.26 13.90
CA GLU A 272 -18.01 -10.00 13.92
C GLU A 272 -17.99 -11.08 12.86
N ILE A 273 -17.96 -12.35 13.29
CA ILE A 273 -17.90 -13.51 12.42
C ILE A 273 -19.35 -13.96 12.12
N ASN A 274 -19.91 -13.48 11.02
CA ASN A 274 -21.17 -13.98 10.48
C ASN A 274 -20.89 -15.08 9.44
N ARG A 275 -21.56 -16.25 9.55
CA ARG A 275 -21.39 -17.40 8.64
C ARG A 275 -21.50 -17.02 7.16
N GLN A 276 -22.46 -16.17 6.80
CA GLN A 276 -22.65 -15.73 5.40
C GLN A 276 -21.47 -14.92 4.89
N VAL A 277 -20.94 -14.01 5.73
CA VAL A 277 -19.78 -13.16 5.40
C VAL A 277 -18.52 -14.03 5.26
N VAL A 278 -18.34 -15.03 6.13
CA VAL A 278 -17.21 -15.96 6.06
C VAL A 278 -17.28 -16.80 4.77
N PHE A 279 -18.44 -17.35 4.44
CA PHE A 279 -18.62 -18.13 3.21
C PHE A 279 -18.30 -17.31 1.96
N LEU A 280 -18.81 -16.07 1.88
CA LEU A 280 -18.55 -15.16 0.76
C LEU A 280 -17.05 -14.83 0.65
N LYS A 281 -16.39 -14.55 1.76
CA LYS A 281 -14.93 -14.26 1.79
C LYS A 281 -14.12 -15.50 1.38
N VAL A 282 -14.46 -16.71 1.86
CA VAL A 282 -13.76 -17.96 1.50
C VAL A 282 -13.93 -18.25 0.00
N SER A 283 -15.14 -18.08 -0.55
CA SER A 283 -15.38 -18.27 -1.98
C SER A 283 -14.60 -17.26 -2.83
N ALA A 284 -14.56 -16.00 -2.41
CA ALA A 284 -13.75 -14.97 -3.07
C ALA A 284 -12.25 -15.29 -3.01
N ILE A 285 -11.76 -15.80 -1.90
CA ILE A 285 -10.37 -16.24 -1.74
C ILE A 285 -10.05 -17.39 -2.72
N ALA A 286 -10.92 -18.38 -2.85
CA ALA A 286 -10.74 -19.47 -3.82
C ALA A 286 -10.65 -18.94 -5.26
N LEU A 287 -11.52 -18.01 -5.63
CA LEU A 287 -11.47 -17.36 -6.94
C LEU A 287 -10.21 -16.49 -7.13
N MET A 288 -9.70 -15.86 -6.08
CA MET A 288 -8.44 -15.13 -6.09
C MET A 288 -7.25 -16.03 -6.42
N PHE A 289 -7.21 -17.25 -5.85
CA PHE A 289 -6.17 -18.24 -6.18
C PHE A 289 -6.27 -18.71 -7.63
N VAL A 290 -7.49 -18.89 -8.16
CA VAL A 290 -7.69 -19.18 -9.60
C VAL A 290 -7.18 -18.02 -10.46
N GLY A 291 -7.49 -16.77 -10.10
CA GLY A 291 -6.98 -15.59 -10.79
C GLY A 291 -5.45 -15.50 -10.74
N THR A 292 -4.84 -15.78 -9.59
CA THR A 292 -3.37 -15.84 -9.43
C THR A 292 -2.76 -16.91 -10.34
N TRP A 293 -3.34 -18.08 -10.39
CA TRP A 293 -2.89 -19.17 -11.28
C TRP A 293 -2.97 -18.76 -12.75
N LEU A 294 -4.07 -18.14 -13.20
CA LEU A 294 -4.22 -17.63 -14.58
C LEU A 294 -3.18 -16.56 -14.94
N VAL A 295 -2.74 -15.77 -13.98
CA VAL A 295 -1.70 -14.74 -14.19
C VAL A 295 -0.32 -15.36 -14.34
N THR A 296 -0.07 -16.56 -13.77
CA THR A 296 1.25 -17.20 -13.72
C THR A 296 1.53 -18.11 -14.90
N ILE A 297 0.52 -18.60 -15.58
CA ILE A 297 0.65 -19.39 -16.82
C ILE A 297 0.41 -18.53 -18.05
#